data_4b42761ceedcb799f8e539a43cc8df02
#
_entry.id   4b42761ceedcb799f8e539a43cc8df02
#
_cell.length_a   1.000
_cell.length_b   1.000
_cell.length_c   1.000
_cell.angle_alpha   90.00
_cell.angle_beta   90.00
_cell.angle_gamma   90.00
#
_symmetry.space_group_name_H-M   'P 1'
#
loop_
_entity.id
_entity.type
_entity.pdbx_description
1 polymer ?
#
loop_
_entity_poly.entity_id
_entity_poly.type
_entity_poly.pdbx_seq_one_letter_code
_entity_poly.pdbx_strand_id
1 'polypeptide(L)'
;MNKKVVVLGGGKGISYLLAGLKDFPLDITAVISVADNGQSTGKLREEFHIPAVGDIRKVITSLSESDENIKEMLAYRFHTTSDLDGHALGNLILTSLLDITGSLKSAIEELSILLDVKSKILPLTEDENITLMGEAIDGDIIEGEEMITKSPKKIKKLFYKEEPHILNEVIEAINEADLILLIMGSLYTSLFPNLLAKKVIKALDKTKAPIMYVCNIVTQPGETDNFTVSDHVNLINQYLGMHKLDVVIASNSPISQEMAEKYASEERKDPVKIDYAVLKSLDVEFIEADLLTIADNTLKHHSQKLSSLIFSYLMR
;
A
#
# COMPACT_ATOMS: atom_id res chain seq x y z
N MET A 1 -26.07 -8.65 1.52
CA MET A 1 -24.64 -9.01 1.32
C MET A 1 -23.83 -7.78 1.62
N ASN A 2 -22.69 -7.94 2.28
CA ASN A 2 -21.76 -6.83 2.48
C ASN A 2 -21.20 -6.36 1.14
N LYS A 3 -20.83 -5.09 1.05
CA LYS A 3 -20.13 -4.55 -0.10
C LYS A 3 -18.69 -5.08 -0.15
N LYS A 4 -18.24 -5.49 -1.33
CA LYS A 4 -16.89 -6.03 -1.58
C LYS A 4 -15.91 -4.89 -1.89
N VAL A 5 -14.89 -4.74 -1.08
CA VAL A 5 -13.86 -3.71 -1.25
C VAL A 5 -12.50 -4.36 -1.46
N VAL A 6 -11.88 -4.08 -2.59
CA VAL A 6 -10.50 -4.50 -2.86
C VAL A 6 -9.57 -3.32 -2.58
N VAL A 7 -8.58 -3.54 -1.75
CA VAL A 7 -7.59 -2.53 -1.36
C VAL A 7 -6.23 -2.91 -1.93
N LEU A 8 -5.70 -2.07 -2.83
CA LEU A 8 -4.38 -2.26 -3.44
C LEU A 8 -3.36 -1.33 -2.78
N GLY A 9 -2.25 -1.90 -2.32
CA GLY A 9 -1.20 -1.11 -1.71
C GLY A 9 -0.17 -1.94 -0.96
N GLY A 10 0.57 -1.28 -0.08
CA GLY A 10 1.62 -1.87 0.75
C GLY A 10 1.99 -0.96 1.92
N GLY A 11 2.97 -1.38 2.69
CA GLY A 11 3.57 -0.58 3.76
C GLY A 11 2.63 -0.23 4.91
N LYS A 12 2.90 0.94 5.53
CA LYS A 12 2.13 1.41 6.69
C LYS A 12 0.77 2.02 6.30
N GLY A 13 0.64 2.56 5.09
CA GLY A 13 -0.58 3.24 4.64
C GLY A 13 -1.78 2.29 4.60
N ILE A 14 -1.62 1.12 3.98
CA ILE A 14 -2.68 0.11 3.90
C ILE A 14 -3.09 -0.38 5.29
N SER A 15 -2.13 -0.70 6.14
CA SER A 15 -2.38 -1.17 7.50
C SER A 15 -3.22 -0.18 8.30
N TYR A 16 -2.92 1.12 8.15
CA TYR A 16 -3.62 2.17 8.88
C TYR A 16 -5.08 2.35 8.41
N LEU A 17 -5.32 2.32 7.10
CA LEU A 17 -6.67 2.42 6.55
C LEU A 17 -7.50 1.18 6.90
N LEU A 18 -6.94 -0.01 6.74
CA LEU A 18 -7.63 -1.27 7.00
C LEU A 18 -8.04 -1.41 8.48
N ALA A 19 -7.23 -0.89 9.42
CA ALA A 19 -7.57 -0.86 10.83
C ALA A 19 -8.87 -0.09 11.13
N GLY A 20 -9.22 0.91 10.31
CA GLY A 20 -10.50 1.62 10.42
C GLY A 20 -11.62 0.99 9.60
N LEU A 21 -11.31 0.46 8.40
CA LEU A 21 -12.33 -0.14 7.54
C LEU A 21 -12.92 -1.44 8.11
N LYS A 22 -12.15 -2.21 8.88
CA LYS A 22 -12.61 -3.48 9.47
C LYS A 22 -13.81 -3.33 10.40
N ASP A 23 -14.04 -2.12 10.93
CA ASP A 23 -15.17 -1.83 11.83
C ASP A 23 -16.50 -1.64 11.06
N PHE A 24 -16.47 -1.60 9.74
CA PHE A 24 -17.64 -1.45 8.88
C PHE A 24 -18.07 -2.80 8.29
N PRO A 25 -19.37 -2.99 7.97
CA PRO A 25 -19.89 -4.22 7.39
C PRO A 25 -19.49 -4.35 5.90
N LEU A 26 -18.21 -4.57 5.68
CA LEU A 26 -17.57 -4.69 4.37
C LEU A 26 -16.87 -6.05 4.23
N ASP A 27 -16.90 -6.61 3.02
CA ASP A 27 -16.07 -7.75 2.65
C ASP A 27 -14.76 -7.22 2.05
N ILE A 28 -13.72 -7.14 2.87
CA ILE A 28 -12.44 -6.53 2.50
C ILE A 28 -11.48 -7.59 1.97
N THR A 29 -10.92 -7.35 0.79
CA THR A 29 -9.76 -8.08 0.26
C THR A 29 -8.59 -7.13 0.10
N ALA A 30 -7.53 -7.32 0.89
CA ALA A 30 -6.27 -6.59 0.76
C ALA A 30 -5.33 -7.33 -0.18
N VAL A 31 -4.86 -6.67 -1.23
CA VAL A 31 -3.88 -7.22 -2.18
C VAL A 31 -2.55 -6.51 -1.97
N ILE A 32 -1.52 -7.29 -1.64
CA ILE A 32 -0.23 -6.78 -1.18
C ILE A 32 0.87 -7.18 -2.16
N SER A 33 1.64 -6.19 -2.62
CA SER A 33 2.86 -6.45 -3.39
C SER A 33 3.90 -7.19 -2.54
N VAL A 34 4.64 -8.09 -3.17
CA VAL A 34 5.73 -8.87 -2.57
C VAL A 34 7.11 -8.49 -3.14
N ALA A 35 7.25 -7.26 -3.64
CA ALA A 35 8.49 -6.77 -4.25
C ALA A 35 9.46 -6.10 -3.26
N ASP A 36 9.08 -5.92 -1.98
CA ASP A 36 9.95 -5.35 -0.93
C ASP A 36 11.20 -6.21 -0.75
N ASN A 37 12.37 -5.57 -0.76
CA ASN A 37 13.67 -6.22 -0.55
C ASN A 37 14.52 -5.51 0.51
N GLY A 38 13.91 -4.68 1.34
CA GLY A 38 14.60 -3.93 2.38
C GLY A 38 14.78 -4.72 3.70
N GLN A 39 15.83 -4.40 4.44
CA GLN A 39 16.08 -4.87 5.81
C GLN A 39 15.82 -6.37 6.05
N SER A 40 14.99 -6.69 7.08
CA SER A 40 14.63 -8.06 7.46
C SER A 40 13.99 -8.86 6.32
N THR A 41 13.14 -8.21 5.50
CA THR A 41 12.46 -8.86 4.37
C THR A 41 13.47 -9.31 3.32
N GLY A 42 14.41 -8.44 2.95
CA GLY A 42 15.44 -8.74 1.95
C GLY A 42 16.32 -9.91 2.36
N LYS A 43 16.80 -9.94 3.63
CA LYS A 43 17.60 -11.05 4.17
C LYS A 43 16.86 -12.38 4.09
N LEU A 44 15.58 -12.41 4.53
CA LEU A 44 14.77 -13.64 4.49
C LEU A 44 14.50 -14.12 3.06
N ARG A 45 14.26 -13.19 2.13
CA ARG A 45 14.09 -13.52 0.70
C ARG A 45 15.33 -14.20 0.12
N GLU A 46 16.52 -13.66 0.42
CA GLU A 46 17.80 -14.20 -0.06
C GLU A 46 18.13 -15.56 0.56
N GLU A 47 17.91 -15.71 1.87
CA GLU A 47 18.27 -16.92 2.61
C GLU A 47 17.31 -18.09 2.35
N PHE A 48 16.01 -17.83 2.31
CA PHE A 48 14.97 -18.85 2.19
C PHE A 48 14.36 -18.97 0.79
N HIS A 49 14.76 -18.11 -0.17
CA HIS A 49 14.20 -18.07 -1.53
C HIS A 49 12.68 -17.91 -1.51
N ILE A 50 12.17 -16.93 -0.78
CA ILE A 50 10.74 -16.67 -0.58
C ILE A 50 10.32 -15.28 -1.08
N PRO A 51 9.03 -15.05 -1.35
CA PRO A 51 8.48 -13.72 -1.59
C PRO A 51 8.61 -12.80 -0.36
N ALA A 52 8.42 -11.50 -0.54
CA ALA A 52 8.46 -10.53 0.55
C ALA A 52 7.30 -10.73 1.55
N VAL A 53 7.62 -10.92 2.82
CA VAL A 53 6.64 -11.17 3.89
C VAL A 53 6.36 -9.95 4.78
N GLY A 54 7.20 -8.90 4.69
CA GLY A 54 7.18 -7.78 5.63
C GLY A 54 5.88 -6.98 5.64
N ASP A 55 5.39 -6.57 4.48
CA ASP A 55 4.17 -5.79 4.36
C ASP A 55 2.92 -6.64 4.63
N ILE A 56 2.93 -7.89 4.20
CA ILE A 56 1.88 -8.87 4.53
C ILE A 56 1.73 -9.01 6.03
N ARG A 57 2.82 -9.22 6.77
CA ARG A 57 2.82 -9.30 8.23
C ARG A 57 2.22 -8.04 8.86
N LYS A 58 2.60 -6.84 8.39
CA LYS A 58 2.04 -5.58 8.91
C LYS A 58 0.52 -5.51 8.71
N VAL A 59 0.03 -5.93 7.55
CA VAL A 59 -1.41 -5.95 7.23
C VAL A 59 -2.14 -6.96 8.11
N ILE A 60 -1.65 -8.19 8.24
CA ILE A 60 -2.23 -9.21 9.13
C ILE A 60 -2.32 -8.65 10.55
N THR A 61 -1.21 -8.09 11.07
CA THR A 61 -1.17 -7.51 12.42
C THR A 61 -2.20 -6.40 12.61
N SER A 62 -2.39 -5.52 11.61
CA SER A 62 -3.33 -4.39 11.70
C SER A 62 -4.80 -4.80 11.64
N LEU A 63 -5.10 -5.90 10.94
CA LEU A 63 -6.46 -6.46 10.81
C LEU A 63 -6.81 -7.44 11.93
N SER A 64 -5.81 -7.87 12.71
CA SER A 64 -6.02 -8.81 13.81
C SER A 64 -6.94 -8.25 14.89
N GLU A 65 -7.82 -9.11 15.42
CA GLU A 65 -8.65 -8.86 16.61
C GLU A 65 -7.93 -9.30 17.91
N SER A 66 -6.69 -9.79 17.81
CA SER A 66 -5.91 -10.21 18.97
C SER A 66 -5.55 -9.04 19.89
N ASP A 67 -5.22 -9.38 21.14
CA ASP A 67 -4.74 -8.44 22.14
C ASP A 67 -3.51 -7.66 21.66
N GLU A 68 -3.33 -6.43 22.17
CA GLU A 68 -2.23 -5.54 21.78
C GLU A 68 -0.86 -6.18 22.02
N ASN A 69 -0.69 -6.96 23.10
CA ASN A 69 0.55 -7.70 23.38
C ASN A 69 0.93 -8.67 22.24
N ILE A 70 -0.05 -9.31 21.60
CA ILE A 70 0.19 -10.20 20.45
C ILE A 70 0.65 -9.40 19.24
N LYS A 71 0.04 -8.25 18.99
CA LYS A 71 0.44 -7.34 17.90
C LYS A 71 1.84 -6.78 18.12
N GLU A 72 2.17 -6.37 19.35
CA GLU A 72 3.51 -5.94 19.73
C GLU A 72 4.53 -7.06 19.56
N MET A 73 4.20 -8.28 19.96
CA MET A 73 5.05 -9.47 19.77
C MET A 73 5.36 -9.71 18.29
N LEU A 74 4.36 -9.63 17.39
CA LEU A 74 4.56 -9.78 15.95
C LEU A 74 5.40 -8.64 15.34
N ALA A 75 5.30 -7.45 15.92
CA ALA A 75 6.07 -6.29 15.47
C ALA A 75 7.47 -6.22 16.10
N TYR A 76 7.72 -7.01 17.16
CA TYR A 76 8.99 -7.02 17.90
C TYR A 76 10.17 -7.27 16.96
N ARG A 77 11.20 -6.45 17.07
CA ARG A 77 12.48 -6.63 16.36
C ARG A 77 13.56 -7.03 17.34
N PHE A 78 14.31 -8.04 16.95
CA PHE A 78 15.45 -8.49 17.72
C PHE A 78 16.57 -7.42 17.67
N HIS A 79 17.17 -7.18 18.82
CA HIS A 79 18.36 -6.34 18.98
C HIS A 79 19.47 -7.19 19.58
N THR A 80 20.35 -7.69 18.73
CA THR A 80 21.40 -8.66 19.09
C THR A 80 22.62 -8.46 18.20
N THR A 81 23.69 -9.18 18.49
CA THR A 81 24.90 -9.22 17.66
C THR A 81 24.93 -10.42 16.70
N SER A 82 23.86 -11.22 16.67
CA SER A 82 23.71 -12.37 15.78
C SER A 82 22.95 -12.01 14.50
N ASP A 83 22.78 -12.97 13.59
CA ASP A 83 22.04 -12.83 12.33
C ASP A 83 20.55 -12.50 12.56
N LEU A 84 20.02 -12.73 13.77
CA LEU A 84 18.66 -12.32 14.14
C LEU A 84 18.49 -10.80 14.24
N ASP A 85 19.58 -10.01 14.27
CA ASP A 85 19.48 -8.56 14.45
C ASP A 85 18.62 -7.89 13.39
N GLY A 86 17.68 -7.08 13.85
CA GLY A 86 16.72 -6.34 13.01
C GLY A 86 15.58 -7.19 12.43
N HIS A 87 15.58 -8.52 12.59
CA HIS A 87 14.46 -9.34 12.15
C HIS A 87 13.22 -9.09 13.02
N ALA A 88 12.06 -8.97 12.36
CA ALA A 88 10.78 -8.94 13.06
C ALA A 88 10.31 -10.37 13.36
N LEU A 89 9.87 -10.64 14.60
CA LEU A 89 9.39 -11.96 14.99
C LEU A 89 8.27 -12.46 14.07
N GLY A 90 7.30 -11.60 13.74
CA GLY A 90 6.21 -11.98 12.83
C GLY A 90 6.68 -12.29 11.41
N ASN A 91 7.80 -11.71 10.93
CA ASN A 91 8.38 -12.12 9.65
C ASN A 91 8.93 -13.55 9.73
N LEU A 92 9.62 -13.92 10.83
CA LEU A 92 10.14 -15.26 11.06
C LEU A 92 9.00 -16.29 11.17
N ILE A 93 7.92 -15.95 11.87
CA ILE A 93 6.72 -16.81 11.98
C ILE A 93 6.11 -17.03 10.58
N LEU A 94 5.93 -15.99 9.79
CA LEU A 94 5.34 -16.12 8.45
C LEU A 94 6.27 -16.91 7.50
N THR A 95 7.58 -16.71 7.59
CA THR A 95 8.57 -17.52 6.87
C THR A 95 8.48 -19.00 7.26
N SER A 96 8.37 -19.32 8.55
CA SER A 96 8.22 -20.70 9.02
C SER A 96 6.91 -21.33 8.54
N LEU A 97 5.80 -20.57 8.55
CA LEU A 97 4.52 -21.05 8.03
C LEU A 97 4.59 -21.30 6.53
N LEU A 98 5.30 -20.45 5.79
CA LEU A 98 5.52 -20.66 4.35
C LEU A 98 6.29 -21.96 4.07
N ASP A 99 7.34 -22.24 4.84
CA ASP A 99 8.10 -23.48 4.74
C ASP A 99 7.25 -24.74 5.06
N ILE A 100 6.41 -24.64 6.10
CA ILE A 100 5.51 -25.73 6.52
C ILE A 100 4.41 -25.99 5.50
N THR A 101 3.78 -24.92 4.95
CA THR A 101 2.60 -25.02 4.06
C THR A 101 2.97 -25.16 2.59
N GLY A 102 4.17 -24.74 2.21
CA GLY A 102 4.65 -24.71 0.82
C GLY A 102 4.00 -23.63 -0.06
N SER A 103 3.21 -22.70 0.51
CA SER A 103 2.51 -21.62 -0.21
C SER A 103 2.38 -20.39 0.67
N LEU A 104 2.76 -19.22 0.14
CA LEU A 104 2.62 -17.95 0.85
C LEU A 104 1.14 -17.65 1.16
N LYS A 105 0.25 -17.92 0.22
CA LYS A 105 -1.19 -17.77 0.43
C LYS A 105 -1.66 -18.62 1.62
N SER A 106 -1.29 -19.89 1.67
CA SER A 106 -1.66 -20.79 2.79
C SER A 106 -1.06 -20.31 4.10
N ALA A 107 0.20 -19.86 4.11
CA ALA A 107 0.85 -19.30 5.29
C ALA A 107 0.11 -18.04 5.82
N ILE A 108 -0.38 -17.18 4.92
CA ILE A 108 -1.20 -16.01 5.25
C ILE A 108 -2.54 -16.44 5.86
N GLU A 109 -3.20 -17.43 5.26
CA GLU A 109 -4.48 -17.98 5.74
C GLU A 109 -4.35 -18.55 7.16
N GLU A 110 -3.32 -19.39 7.41
CA GLU A 110 -3.05 -19.96 8.74
C GLU A 110 -2.77 -18.89 9.80
N LEU A 111 -1.91 -17.92 9.46
CA LEU A 111 -1.61 -16.84 10.39
C LEU A 111 -2.84 -15.94 10.62
N SER A 112 -3.66 -15.72 9.61
CA SER A 112 -4.90 -14.95 9.72
C SER A 112 -5.93 -15.63 10.63
N ILE A 113 -6.05 -16.95 10.54
CA ILE A 113 -6.90 -17.75 11.43
C ILE A 113 -6.39 -17.65 12.88
N LEU A 114 -5.09 -17.83 13.09
CA LEU A 114 -4.47 -17.74 14.43
C LEU A 114 -4.71 -16.39 15.10
N LEU A 115 -4.81 -15.32 14.31
CA LEU A 115 -4.92 -13.94 14.78
C LEU A 115 -6.35 -13.37 14.67
N ASP A 116 -7.34 -14.21 14.40
CA ASP A 116 -8.76 -13.84 14.19
C ASP A 116 -8.94 -12.68 13.18
N VAL A 117 -8.22 -12.74 12.07
CA VAL A 117 -8.37 -11.79 10.95
C VAL A 117 -9.55 -12.21 10.10
N LYS A 118 -10.56 -11.34 9.96
CA LYS A 118 -11.78 -11.62 9.19
C LYS A 118 -11.70 -11.21 7.73
N SER A 119 -10.82 -10.27 7.41
CA SER A 119 -10.60 -9.79 6.05
C SER A 119 -9.71 -10.77 5.27
N LYS A 120 -9.94 -10.86 3.96
CA LYS A 120 -9.09 -11.64 3.08
C LYS A 120 -7.80 -10.89 2.77
N ILE A 121 -6.65 -11.54 2.89
CA ILE A 121 -5.35 -10.97 2.54
C ILE A 121 -4.74 -11.87 1.46
N LEU A 122 -4.38 -11.27 0.33
CA LEU A 122 -3.77 -11.96 -0.80
C LEU A 122 -2.42 -11.34 -1.14
N PRO A 123 -1.36 -12.13 -1.30
CA PRO A 123 -0.18 -11.65 -1.98
C PRO A 123 -0.53 -11.43 -3.46
N LEU A 124 0.07 -10.42 -4.08
CA LEU A 124 -0.12 -10.17 -5.51
C LEU A 124 0.29 -11.39 -6.35
N THR A 125 1.38 -12.02 -5.94
CA THR A 125 1.97 -13.23 -6.54
C THR A 125 2.68 -14.04 -5.45
N GLU A 126 2.94 -15.31 -5.73
CA GLU A 126 3.80 -16.18 -4.91
C GLU A 126 5.19 -16.37 -5.53
N ASP A 127 5.50 -15.66 -6.60
CA ASP A 127 6.82 -15.75 -7.25
C ASP A 127 7.92 -15.24 -6.31
N GLU A 128 8.96 -16.06 -6.11
CA GLU A 128 10.07 -15.79 -5.19
C GLU A 128 10.95 -14.61 -5.66
N ASN A 129 11.19 -14.53 -6.98
CA ASN A 129 12.19 -13.64 -7.58
C ASN A 129 11.60 -12.37 -8.19
N ILE A 130 10.55 -11.83 -7.58
CA ILE A 130 9.98 -10.56 -8.05
C ILE A 130 10.92 -9.41 -7.75
N THR A 131 11.39 -8.74 -8.80
CA THR A 131 12.27 -7.58 -8.69
C THR A 131 11.65 -6.36 -9.36
N LEU A 132 11.49 -5.30 -8.58
CA LEU A 132 11.05 -4.00 -9.07
C LEU A 132 12.23 -3.28 -9.71
N MET A 133 12.01 -2.72 -10.90
CA MET A 133 13.00 -1.95 -11.67
C MET A 133 12.51 -0.52 -11.85
N GLY A 134 13.41 0.44 -11.74
CA GLY A 134 13.16 1.84 -12.04
C GLY A 134 14.03 2.33 -13.19
N GLU A 135 13.44 2.95 -14.22
CA GLU A 135 14.14 3.74 -15.21
C GLU A 135 14.16 5.20 -14.77
N ALA A 136 15.31 5.76 -14.53
CA ALA A 136 15.47 7.16 -14.21
C ALA A 136 15.35 8.06 -15.46
N ILE A 137 15.13 9.37 -15.28
CA ILE A 137 14.99 10.32 -16.40
C ILE A 137 16.25 10.38 -17.27
N ASP A 138 17.42 10.17 -16.66
CA ASP A 138 18.70 10.14 -17.37
C ASP A 138 19.02 8.81 -18.08
N GLY A 139 18.09 7.84 -17.99
CA GLY A 139 18.18 6.54 -18.63
C GLY A 139 18.82 5.45 -17.78
N ASP A 140 19.31 5.75 -16.59
CA ASP A 140 19.86 4.74 -15.68
C ASP A 140 18.77 3.78 -15.18
N ILE A 141 19.15 2.52 -15.07
CA ILE A 141 18.27 1.47 -14.52
C ILE A 141 18.66 1.19 -13.07
N ILE A 142 17.67 1.27 -12.19
CA ILE A 142 17.82 1.03 -10.75
C ILE A 142 17.07 -0.27 -10.42
N GLU A 143 17.78 -1.23 -9.82
CA GLU A 143 17.24 -2.55 -9.49
C GLU A 143 16.92 -2.65 -8.00
N GLY A 144 15.70 -3.07 -7.68
CA GLY A 144 15.23 -3.32 -6.32
C GLY A 144 14.49 -2.12 -5.68
N GLU A 145 13.47 -2.45 -4.91
CA GLU A 145 12.59 -1.49 -4.24
C GLU A 145 13.38 -0.56 -3.30
N GLU A 146 14.27 -1.12 -2.49
CA GLU A 146 15.09 -0.37 -1.54
C GLU A 146 16.02 0.63 -2.25
N MET A 147 16.61 0.23 -3.38
CA MET A 147 17.49 1.10 -4.17
C MET A 147 16.71 2.20 -4.87
N ILE A 148 15.50 1.92 -5.35
CA ILE A 148 14.59 2.93 -5.92
C ILE A 148 14.23 3.96 -4.85
N THR A 149 13.85 3.51 -3.65
CA THR A 149 13.51 4.39 -2.51
C THR A 149 14.69 5.29 -2.08
N LYS A 150 15.92 4.76 -2.10
CA LYS A 150 17.14 5.49 -1.70
C LYS A 150 17.73 6.35 -2.82
N SER A 151 17.27 6.17 -4.06
CA SER A 151 17.83 6.87 -5.20
C SER A 151 17.57 8.38 -5.13
N PRO A 152 18.58 9.21 -5.37
CA PRO A 152 18.40 10.65 -5.54
C PRO A 152 17.87 11.02 -6.93
N LYS A 153 17.77 10.04 -7.85
CA LYS A 153 17.35 10.26 -9.24
C LYS A 153 15.83 10.20 -9.35
N LYS A 154 15.27 11.10 -10.15
CA LYS A 154 13.85 11.06 -10.49
C LYS A 154 13.56 9.85 -11.36
N ILE A 155 12.62 9.02 -10.93
CA ILE A 155 12.16 7.85 -11.68
C ILE A 155 11.20 8.30 -12.77
N LYS A 156 11.47 7.87 -13.98
CA LYS A 156 10.60 8.09 -15.15
C LYS A 156 9.53 7.02 -15.27
N LYS A 157 9.93 5.76 -15.00
CA LYS A 157 9.06 4.60 -15.18
C LYS A 157 9.47 3.47 -14.23
N LEU A 158 8.47 2.73 -13.76
CA LEU A 158 8.65 1.48 -13.04
C LEU A 158 8.19 0.29 -13.89
N PHE A 159 8.83 -0.85 -13.68
CA PHE A 159 8.46 -2.12 -14.31
C PHE A 159 9.00 -3.28 -13.49
N TYR A 160 8.47 -4.48 -13.69
CA TYR A 160 9.06 -5.69 -13.16
C TYR A 160 10.14 -6.22 -14.09
N LYS A 161 11.22 -6.76 -13.53
CA LYS A 161 12.29 -7.43 -14.30
C LYS A 161 11.71 -8.59 -15.10
N GLU A 162 10.80 -9.34 -14.47
CA GLU A 162 10.01 -10.41 -15.08
C GLU A 162 8.53 -10.20 -14.75
N GLU A 163 7.63 -10.51 -15.70
CA GLU A 163 6.18 -10.38 -15.48
C GLU A 163 5.73 -11.36 -14.39
N PRO A 164 5.12 -10.91 -13.29
CA PRO A 164 4.69 -11.79 -12.20
C PRO A 164 3.50 -12.66 -12.57
N HIS A 165 3.46 -13.89 -12.03
CA HIS A 165 2.30 -14.78 -12.09
C HIS A 165 1.26 -14.36 -11.05
N ILE A 166 0.31 -13.55 -11.48
CA ILE A 166 -0.75 -13.04 -10.59
C ILE A 166 -1.69 -14.15 -10.18
N LEU A 167 -2.00 -14.22 -8.88
CA LEU A 167 -2.98 -15.15 -8.32
C LEU A 167 -4.37 -14.95 -8.98
N ASN A 168 -5.04 -16.04 -9.30
CA ASN A 168 -6.39 -15.96 -9.87
C ASN A 168 -7.38 -15.29 -8.91
N GLU A 169 -7.24 -15.53 -7.62
CA GLU A 169 -8.07 -14.93 -6.57
C GLU A 169 -7.97 -13.41 -6.51
N VAL A 170 -6.81 -12.84 -6.88
CA VAL A 170 -6.65 -11.37 -7.02
C VAL A 170 -7.50 -10.86 -8.17
N ILE A 171 -7.48 -11.56 -9.31
CA ILE A 171 -8.27 -11.18 -10.49
C ILE A 171 -9.78 -11.35 -10.22
N GLU A 172 -10.17 -12.44 -9.55
CA GLU A 172 -11.56 -12.67 -9.13
C GLU A 172 -12.05 -11.58 -8.18
N ALA A 173 -11.24 -11.23 -7.17
CA ALA A 173 -11.58 -10.16 -6.22
C ALA A 173 -11.80 -8.81 -6.93
N ILE A 174 -10.92 -8.44 -7.87
CA ILE A 174 -11.07 -7.20 -8.66
C ILE A 174 -12.35 -7.22 -9.50
N ASN A 175 -12.65 -8.34 -10.17
CA ASN A 175 -13.83 -8.46 -11.02
C ASN A 175 -15.15 -8.42 -10.24
N GLU A 176 -15.15 -8.87 -8.99
CA GLU A 176 -16.33 -8.95 -8.12
C GLU A 176 -16.47 -7.75 -7.16
N ALA A 177 -15.54 -6.81 -7.19
CA ALA A 177 -15.53 -5.67 -6.29
C ALA A 177 -16.71 -4.72 -6.52
N ASP A 178 -17.19 -4.10 -5.45
CA ASP A 178 -18.05 -2.91 -5.48
C ASP A 178 -17.22 -1.62 -5.44
N LEU A 179 -15.95 -1.69 -4.98
CA LEU A 179 -15.00 -0.58 -4.93
C LEU A 179 -13.57 -1.10 -4.98
N ILE A 180 -12.72 -0.44 -5.77
CA ILE A 180 -11.27 -0.60 -5.76
C ILE A 180 -10.66 0.61 -5.05
N LEU A 181 -9.91 0.37 -3.98
CA LEU A 181 -9.19 1.41 -3.23
C LEU A 181 -7.71 1.36 -3.56
N LEU A 182 -7.19 2.45 -4.10
CA LEU A 182 -5.77 2.74 -4.19
C LEU A 182 -5.41 3.63 -3.01
N ILE A 183 -4.43 3.21 -2.21
CA ILE A 183 -4.21 3.86 -0.93
C ILE A 183 -2.97 4.74 -0.91
N MET A 184 -2.98 5.67 0.08
CA MET A 184 -1.87 6.54 0.41
C MET A 184 -0.61 5.74 0.80
N GLY A 185 0.55 6.32 0.55
CA GLY A 185 1.88 5.77 0.81
C GLY A 185 2.84 6.13 -0.31
N SER A 186 3.98 5.46 -0.39
CA SER A 186 4.85 5.59 -1.56
C SER A 186 4.10 5.14 -2.81
N LEU A 187 3.98 6.02 -3.80
CA LEU A 187 3.39 5.65 -5.08
C LEU A 187 4.27 4.60 -5.78
N TYR A 188 5.58 4.77 -5.73
CA TYR A 188 6.51 3.94 -6.49
C TYR A 188 6.72 2.56 -5.89
N THR A 189 6.77 2.46 -4.58
CA THR A 189 7.18 1.22 -3.92
C THR A 189 6.03 0.49 -3.20
N SER A 190 4.92 1.18 -2.90
CA SER A 190 3.76 0.56 -2.25
C SER A 190 2.56 0.39 -3.17
N LEU A 191 2.25 1.38 -4.02
CA LEU A 191 1.05 1.35 -4.87
C LEU A 191 1.34 0.78 -6.26
N PHE A 192 2.27 1.37 -7.01
CA PHE A 192 2.51 1.00 -8.41
C PHE A 192 2.92 -0.45 -8.62
N PRO A 193 3.65 -1.13 -7.71
CA PRO A 193 3.91 -2.55 -7.86
C PRO A 193 2.64 -3.38 -8.08
N ASN A 194 1.51 -2.99 -7.48
CA ASN A 194 0.23 -3.67 -7.73
C ASN A 194 -0.36 -3.36 -9.12
N LEU A 195 0.02 -2.24 -9.74
CA LEU A 195 -0.50 -1.76 -11.03
C LEU A 195 0.42 -2.08 -12.22
N LEU A 196 1.62 -2.63 -12.00
CA LEU A 196 2.55 -2.96 -13.09
C LEU A 196 2.18 -4.23 -13.84
N ALA A 197 1.50 -5.16 -13.18
CA ALA A 197 1.16 -6.47 -13.74
C ALA A 197 0.04 -6.35 -14.78
N LYS A 198 0.29 -6.82 -15.99
CA LYS A 198 -0.65 -6.74 -17.12
C LYS A 198 -2.01 -7.40 -16.84
N LYS A 199 -2.01 -8.50 -16.06
CA LYS A 199 -3.26 -9.18 -15.69
C LYS A 199 -4.13 -8.33 -14.77
N VAL A 200 -3.50 -7.60 -13.82
CA VAL A 200 -4.21 -6.67 -12.91
C VAL A 200 -4.82 -5.53 -13.72
N ILE A 201 -4.04 -4.87 -14.58
CA ILE A 201 -4.56 -3.78 -15.43
C ILE A 201 -5.73 -4.25 -16.30
N LYS A 202 -5.63 -5.44 -16.90
CA LYS A 202 -6.76 -6.00 -17.68
C LYS A 202 -8.00 -6.28 -16.84
N ALA A 203 -7.85 -6.64 -15.56
CA ALA A 203 -8.98 -6.81 -14.65
C ALA A 203 -9.59 -5.46 -14.26
N LEU A 204 -8.74 -4.46 -13.95
CA LEU A 204 -9.17 -3.09 -13.67
C LEU A 204 -9.90 -2.46 -14.86
N ASP A 205 -9.46 -2.71 -16.10
CA ASP A 205 -10.14 -2.24 -17.31
C ASP A 205 -11.53 -2.85 -17.53
N LYS A 206 -11.81 -3.99 -16.93
CA LYS A 206 -13.09 -4.73 -17.08
C LYS A 206 -14.04 -4.53 -15.91
N THR A 207 -13.53 -4.20 -14.75
CA THR A 207 -14.37 -4.00 -13.57
C THR A 207 -15.35 -2.85 -13.78
N LYS A 208 -16.54 -2.98 -13.16
CA LYS A 208 -17.53 -1.89 -13.06
C LYS A 208 -17.40 -1.13 -11.74
N ALA A 209 -16.56 -1.62 -10.84
CA ALA A 209 -16.32 -0.97 -9.56
C ALA A 209 -15.56 0.34 -9.80
N PRO A 210 -15.96 1.45 -9.16
CA PRO A 210 -15.17 2.68 -9.21
C PRO A 210 -13.78 2.45 -8.61
N ILE A 211 -12.78 3.10 -9.21
CA ILE A 211 -11.40 3.14 -8.71
C ILE A 211 -11.22 4.45 -7.93
N MET A 212 -11.03 4.32 -6.63
CA MET A 212 -10.89 5.45 -5.71
C MET A 212 -9.45 5.51 -5.17
N TYR A 213 -8.87 6.70 -5.21
CA TYR A 213 -7.55 6.96 -4.61
C TYR A 213 -7.66 7.84 -3.36
N VAL A 214 -6.96 7.45 -2.30
CA VAL A 214 -6.78 8.28 -1.11
C VAL A 214 -5.43 8.98 -1.22
N CYS A 215 -5.47 10.31 -1.40
CA CYS A 215 -4.28 11.10 -1.64
C CYS A 215 -3.42 11.25 -0.38
N ASN A 216 -2.11 11.27 -0.56
CA ASN A 216 -1.15 11.52 0.51
C ASN A 216 -1.36 12.91 1.13
N ILE A 217 -1.13 13.03 2.45
CA ILE A 217 -1.17 14.33 3.16
C ILE A 217 0.09 15.15 2.88
N VAL A 218 1.22 14.47 2.77
CA VAL A 218 2.54 15.08 2.50
C VAL A 218 3.22 14.41 1.32
N THR A 219 4.06 15.14 0.64
CA THR A 219 4.88 14.64 -0.48
C THR A 219 5.90 13.60 -0.01
N GLN A 220 6.44 12.85 -0.94
CA GLN A 220 7.49 11.87 -0.73
C GLN A 220 8.76 12.32 -1.50
N PRO A 221 9.89 12.54 -0.81
CA PRO A 221 11.13 12.97 -1.47
C PRO A 221 11.59 12.01 -2.57
N GLY A 222 11.92 12.57 -3.73
CA GLY A 222 12.34 11.78 -4.90
C GLY A 222 11.20 11.18 -5.72
N GLU A 223 9.98 11.09 -5.15
CA GLU A 223 8.79 10.53 -5.83
C GLU A 223 7.80 11.63 -6.24
N THR A 224 7.33 12.39 -5.27
CA THR A 224 6.23 13.35 -5.45
C THR A 224 6.58 14.76 -4.97
N ASP A 225 7.85 15.17 -5.12
CA ASP A 225 8.31 16.51 -4.78
C ASP A 225 7.46 17.58 -5.46
N ASN A 226 6.91 18.48 -4.69
CA ASN A 226 6.02 19.58 -5.13
C ASN A 226 4.70 19.15 -5.75
N PHE A 227 4.29 17.88 -5.65
CA PHE A 227 3.04 17.41 -6.22
C PHE A 227 1.83 18.05 -5.53
N THR A 228 0.84 18.38 -6.35
CA THR A 228 -0.53 18.68 -5.95
C THR A 228 -1.40 17.42 -5.99
N VAL A 229 -2.67 17.54 -5.59
CA VAL A 229 -3.61 16.41 -5.70
C VAL A 229 -3.79 16.00 -7.17
N SER A 230 -3.88 16.96 -8.10
CA SER A 230 -4.03 16.64 -9.53
C SER A 230 -2.79 15.95 -10.11
N ASP A 231 -1.59 16.27 -9.63
CA ASP A 231 -0.36 15.60 -10.07
C ASP A 231 -0.38 14.12 -9.67
N HIS A 232 -0.86 13.81 -8.44
CA HIS A 232 -1.04 12.42 -8.01
C HIS A 232 -2.06 11.68 -8.91
N VAL A 233 -3.21 12.30 -9.21
CA VAL A 233 -4.23 11.73 -10.11
C VAL A 233 -3.63 11.45 -11.49
N ASN A 234 -2.93 12.43 -12.06
CA ASN A 234 -2.33 12.31 -13.38
C ASN A 234 -1.26 11.21 -13.43
N LEU A 235 -0.41 11.12 -12.40
CA LEU A 235 0.63 10.08 -12.33
C LEU A 235 0.01 8.69 -12.18
N ILE A 236 -0.98 8.51 -11.29
CA ILE A 236 -1.67 7.22 -11.13
C ILE A 236 -2.35 6.81 -12.44
N ASN A 237 -3.01 7.75 -13.12
CA ASN A 237 -3.64 7.49 -14.41
C ASN A 237 -2.68 7.07 -15.53
N GLN A 238 -1.38 7.35 -15.41
CA GLN A 238 -0.36 6.83 -16.35
C GLN A 238 -0.09 5.32 -16.14
N TYR A 239 -0.28 4.81 -14.90
CA TYR A 239 -0.11 3.39 -14.56
C TYR A 239 -1.40 2.58 -14.68
N LEU A 240 -2.56 3.22 -14.71
CA LEU A 240 -3.85 2.58 -15.03
C LEU A 240 -4.01 2.40 -16.55
N GLY A 241 -4.83 1.42 -16.93
CA GLY A 241 -5.17 1.14 -18.32
C GLY A 241 -6.19 2.12 -18.90
N MET A 242 -7.26 1.61 -19.51
CA MET A 242 -8.36 2.42 -20.05
C MET A 242 -9.26 2.97 -18.95
N HIS A 243 -9.51 2.17 -17.91
CA HIS A 243 -10.27 2.59 -16.74
C HIS A 243 -9.37 3.47 -15.85
N LYS A 244 -9.69 4.74 -15.77
CA LYS A 244 -8.96 5.74 -14.99
C LYS A 244 -9.54 5.88 -13.59
N LEU A 245 -8.93 6.73 -12.77
CA LEU A 245 -9.50 7.06 -11.46
C LEU A 245 -10.87 7.69 -11.60
N ASP A 246 -11.86 7.15 -10.89
CA ASP A 246 -13.20 7.71 -10.80
C ASP A 246 -13.32 8.72 -9.65
N VAL A 247 -12.59 8.46 -8.55
CA VAL A 247 -12.68 9.25 -7.32
C VAL A 247 -11.32 9.51 -6.72
N VAL A 248 -11.08 10.73 -6.25
CA VAL A 248 -9.94 11.06 -5.38
C VAL A 248 -10.43 11.70 -4.09
N ILE A 249 -9.94 11.17 -2.96
CA ILE A 249 -10.16 11.75 -1.62
C ILE A 249 -8.89 12.47 -1.18
N ALA A 250 -9.01 13.73 -0.74
CA ALA A 250 -7.90 14.45 -0.12
C ALA A 250 -8.30 15.12 1.20
N SER A 251 -7.33 15.30 2.09
CA SER A 251 -7.54 16.03 3.32
C SER A 251 -7.44 17.54 3.07
N ASN A 252 -8.46 18.28 3.52
CA ASN A 252 -8.45 19.75 3.53
C ASN A 252 -8.11 20.32 4.93
N SER A 253 -7.68 19.47 5.86
CA SER A 253 -7.30 19.87 7.20
C SER A 253 -6.12 20.85 7.16
N PRO A 254 -6.14 21.94 7.95
CA PRO A 254 -5.01 22.82 8.04
C PRO A 254 -3.83 22.13 8.75
N ILE A 255 -2.64 22.27 8.20
CA ILE A 255 -1.40 21.83 8.82
C ILE A 255 -0.74 23.09 9.43
N SER A 256 -0.39 23.05 10.71
CA SER A 256 0.28 24.18 11.35
C SER A 256 1.63 24.47 10.69
N GLN A 257 2.04 25.74 10.70
CA GLN A 257 3.31 26.15 10.12
C GLN A 257 4.48 25.41 10.79
N GLU A 258 4.46 25.26 12.12
CA GLU A 258 5.47 24.53 12.89
C GLU A 258 5.61 23.07 12.39
N MET A 259 4.49 22.38 12.16
CA MET A 259 4.50 21.00 11.66
C MET A 259 4.98 20.92 10.21
N ALA A 260 4.59 21.87 9.36
CA ALA A 260 5.06 21.93 7.99
C ALA A 260 6.59 22.18 7.91
N GLU A 261 7.10 23.13 8.70
CA GLU A 261 8.53 23.41 8.79
C GLU A 261 9.33 22.21 9.33
N LYS A 262 8.79 21.50 10.33
CA LYS A 262 9.38 20.27 10.84
C LYS A 262 9.52 19.21 9.73
N TYR A 263 8.44 18.93 9.00
CA TYR A 263 8.46 17.94 7.92
C TYR A 263 9.40 18.35 6.78
N ALA A 264 9.43 19.63 6.42
CA ALA A 264 10.35 20.15 5.40
C ALA A 264 11.83 20.01 5.83
N SER A 265 12.15 20.29 7.09
CA SER A 265 13.54 20.28 7.59
C SER A 265 14.05 18.88 7.92
N GLU A 266 13.22 18.02 8.55
CA GLU A 266 13.64 16.71 9.04
C GLU A 266 13.44 15.60 7.98
N GLU A 267 12.35 15.68 7.21
CA GLU A 267 11.96 14.62 6.28
C GLU A 267 11.95 15.04 4.81
N ARG A 268 12.20 16.33 4.52
CA ARG A 268 12.14 16.91 3.17
C ARG A 268 10.78 16.68 2.49
N LYS A 269 9.69 16.75 3.27
CA LYS A 269 8.32 16.55 2.83
C LYS A 269 7.53 17.85 2.98
N ASP A 270 6.70 18.16 2.00
CA ASP A 270 5.79 19.29 2.00
C ASP A 270 4.33 18.84 2.06
N PRO A 271 3.43 19.63 2.64
CA PRO A 271 1.99 19.37 2.53
C PRO A 271 1.53 19.32 1.07
N VAL A 272 0.77 18.28 0.71
CA VAL A 272 0.15 18.19 -0.62
C VAL A 272 -0.93 19.25 -0.76
N LYS A 273 -0.81 20.11 -1.78
CA LYS A 273 -1.74 21.20 -2.02
C LYS A 273 -2.92 20.74 -2.88
N ILE A 274 -4.12 21.23 -2.54
CA ILE A 274 -5.33 21.00 -3.35
C ILE A 274 -5.42 22.09 -4.39
N ASP A 275 -5.28 21.72 -5.65
CA ASP A 275 -5.29 22.63 -6.80
C ASP A 275 -6.66 22.57 -7.49
N TYR A 276 -7.68 23.14 -6.84
CA TYR A 276 -9.10 23.09 -7.23
C TYR A 276 -9.37 23.42 -8.70
N ALA A 277 -8.64 24.38 -9.27
CA ALA A 277 -8.85 24.81 -10.66
C ALA A 277 -8.49 23.69 -11.65
N VAL A 278 -7.41 22.96 -11.39
CA VAL A 278 -6.97 21.86 -12.22
C VAL A 278 -7.86 20.63 -11.99
N LEU A 279 -8.14 20.29 -10.73
CA LEU A 279 -9.02 19.16 -10.38
C LEU A 279 -10.40 19.25 -11.06
N LYS A 280 -10.99 20.46 -11.15
CA LYS A 280 -12.26 20.67 -11.86
C LYS A 280 -12.20 20.38 -13.36
N SER A 281 -11.01 20.37 -13.96
CA SER A 281 -10.82 20.04 -15.37
C SER A 281 -10.56 18.57 -15.64
N LEU A 282 -10.31 17.78 -14.57
CA LEU A 282 -10.11 16.35 -14.67
C LEU A 282 -11.46 15.63 -14.60
N ASP A 283 -11.57 14.52 -15.32
CA ASP A 283 -12.71 13.61 -15.24
C ASP A 283 -12.57 12.68 -14.03
N VAL A 284 -12.69 13.26 -12.82
CA VAL A 284 -12.57 12.55 -11.55
C VAL A 284 -13.47 13.22 -10.50
N GLU A 285 -14.25 12.45 -9.74
CA GLU A 285 -14.98 12.97 -8.57
C GLU A 285 -13.97 13.34 -7.48
N PHE A 286 -13.92 14.61 -7.10
CA PHE A 286 -13.06 15.08 -6.02
C PHE A 286 -13.87 15.22 -4.72
N ILE A 287 -13.42 14.52 -3.69
CA ILE A 287 -14.00 14.54 -2.34
C ILE A 287 -12.94 15.07 -1.37
N GLU A 288 -13.30 16.12 -0.63
CA GLU A 288 -12.45 16.66 0.44
C GLU A 288 -13.13 16.55 1.80
N ALA A 289 -12.33 16.32 2.84
CA ALA A 289 -12.81 16.30 4.21
C ALA A 289 -11.65 16.58 5.20
N ASP A 290 -12.02 16.93 6.44
CA ASP A 290 -11.06 17.05 7.55
C ASP A 290 -10.60 15.66 8.00
N LEU A 291 -9.52 15.17 7.37
CA LEU A 291 -9.00 13.81 7.54
C LEU A 291 -7.66 13.75 8.28
N LEU A 292 -7.13 14.87 8.76
CA LEU A 292 -5.85 14.87 9.46
C LEU A 292 -6.00 14.48 10.93
N THR A 293 -5.06 13.70 11.41
CA THR A 293 -4.78 13.51 12.84
C THR A 293 -3.27 13.56 13.09
N ILE A 294 -2.88 13.94 14.30
CA ILE A 294 -1.48 13.93 14.73
C ILE A 294 -1.36 12.86 15.81
N ALA A 295 -0.55 11.84 15.54
CA ALA A 295 -0.23 10.80 16.50
C ALA A 295 1.28 10.55 16.51
N ASP A 296 1.86 10.44 17.70
CA ASP A 296 3.31 10.29 17.89
C ASP A 296 4.13 11.37 17.16
N ASN A 297 3.61 12.62 17.21
CA ASN A 297 4.21 13.77 16.53
C ASN A 297 4.36 13.57 14.99
N THR A 298 3.47 12.75 14.39
CA THR A 298 3.43 12.43 12.95
C THR A 298 2.06 12.76 12.36
N LEU A 299 2.05 13.29 11.14
CA LEU A 299 0.82 13.52 10.36
C LEU A 299 0.30 12.20 9.83
N LYS A 300 -0.96 11.88 10.16
CA LYS A 300 -1.64 10.66 9.71
C LYS A 300 -3.05 11.01 9.25
N HIS A 301 -3.63 10.18 8.39
CA HIS A 301 -5.06 10.27 8.13
C HIS A 301 -5.83 9.87 9.38
N HIS A 302 -6.97 10.48 9.62
CA HIS A 302 -7.88 10.03 10.66
C HIS A 302 -8.64 8.80 10.18
N SER A 303 -8.16 7.61 10.56
CA SER A 303 -8.60 6.31 10.04
C SER A 303 -10.13 6.16 10.07
N GLN A 304 -10.79 6.43 11.20
CA GLN A 304 -12.23 6.29 11.34
C GLN A 304 -13.05 7.27 10.48
N LYS A 305 -12.62 8.55 10.39
CA LYS A 305 -13.28 9.53 9.51
C LYS A 305 -13.16 9.13 8.04
N LEU A 306 -11.95 8.72 7.63
CA LEU A 306 -11.70 8.27 6.27
C LEU A 306 -12.51 7.02 5.92
N SER A 307 -12.53 6.03 6.81
CA SER A 307 -13.31 4.80 6.63
C SER A 307 -14.83 5.07 6.57
N SER A 308 -15.33 5.97 7.42
CA SER A 308 -16.72 6.42 7.38
C SER A 308 -17.07 7.11 6.06
N LEU A 309 -16.16 7.94 5.53
CA LEU A 309 -16.34 8.62 4.24
C LEU A 309 -16.40 7.61 3.08
N ILE A 310 -15.48 6.64 3.05
CA ILE A 310 -15.45 5.57 2.05
C ILE A 310 -16.73 4.72 2.14
N PHE A 311 -17.13 4.32 3.35
CA PHE A 311 -18.37 3.57 3.56
C PHE A 311 -19.59 4.36 3.10
N SER A 312 -19.68 5.64 3.44
CA SER A 312 -20.76 6.52 3.00
C SER A 312 -20.83 6.66 1.48
N TYR A 313 -19.68 6.70 0.81
CA TYR A 313 -19.61 6.69 -0.66
C TYR A 313 -20.21 5.40 -1.24
N LEU A 314 -19.84 4.26 -0.70
CA LEU A 314 -20.35 2.94 -1.13
C LEU A 314 -21.86 2.76 -0.93
N MET A 315 -22.47 3.50 -0.03
CA MET A 315 -23.90 3.42 0.29
C MET A 315 -24.76 4.45 -0.47
N ARG A 316 -24.16 5.26 -1.34
CA ARG A 316 -24.91 6.15 -2.25
C ARG A 316 -25.59 5.32 -3.35
#